data_034853c941d85896c7b0ec7b76a7d634
#
_entry.id   034853c941d85896c7b0ec7b76a7d634
#
_cell.length_a   1.000
_cell.length_b   1.000
_cell.length_c   1.000
_cell.angle_alpha   90.00
_cell.angle_beta   90.00
_cell.angle_gamma   90.00
#
_symmetry.space_group_name_H-M   'P 1'
#
loop_
_entity.id
_entity.type
_entity.pdbx_description
1 polymer ?
#
loop_
_entity_poly.entity_id
_entity_poly.type
_entity_poly.pdbx_seq_one_letter_code
_entity_poly.pdbx_strand_id
1 'polypeptide(L)'
;MGLAEYKKKRKFNNTPEPEGGKSASGELSFVVQKHAASRLHYDFRLELRGVMKSWAVPTGPSLLPADKRLAMQVEDHPMDYNNFEGIIPEGNYGAGTVIIWDQGTYEPVGDFKTKKDREKQVTAGLKKGSLKIRLFGTKLQGEFALVQTKSRGDNSWLLIKHRDEFVSDRDILLDEKSVVSGRTIEETESDSGSRRWKSNKSQSKGLKRKTSARSETVSSYKTSLSKVTKKKKAGMPDDIQPMLATLVDSPFDESGWLYEVKWDGFRAMAYVDKKEVRLRSRNNKAFDKKFYPIHKALSDWGARAVVDGEIIVVNEKGEPDFSAL
;
A
#
# COMPACT_ATOMS: atom_id res chain seq x y z
N MET A 1 0.39 -25.48 4.45
CA MET A 1 -0.58 -24.89 3.51
C MET A 1 0.01 -25.08 2.12
N GLY A 2 -0.77 -25.39 1.13
CA GLY A 2 -0.29 -25.57 -0.24
C GLY A 2 -0.98 -24.58 -1.16
N LEU A 3 -0.80 -24.70 -2.48
CA LEU A 3 -1.35 -23.80 -3.48
C LEU A 3 -2.89 -23.82 -3.63
N ALA A 4 -3.62 -24.54 -2.77
CA ALA A 4 -5.06 -24.68 -2.89
C ALA A 4 -5.81 -23.34 -2.77
N GLU A 5 -5.44 -22.52 -1.77
CA GLU A 5 -6.02 -21.17 -1.59
C GLU A 5 -5.67 -20.25 -2.74
N TYR A 6 -4.45 -20.31 -3.23
CA TYR A 6 -4.01 -19.55 -4.40
C TYR A 6 -4.87 -19.88 -5.61
N LYS A 7 -5.05 -21.18 -5.92
CA LYS A 7 -5.84 -21.65 -7.06
C LYS A 7 -7.32 -21.30 -6.94
N LYS A 8 -7.88 -21.36 -5.71
CA LYS A 8 -9.29 -21.03 -5.44
C LYS A 8 -9.63 -19.55 -5.73
N LYS A 9 -8.69 -18.64 -5.47
CA LYS A 9 -8.89 -17.19 -5.64
C LYS A 9 -8.71 -16.70 -7.07
N ARG A 10 -8.22 -17.53 -8.00
CA ARG A 10 -7.80 -17.11 -9.34
C ARG A 10 -8.54 -17.85 -10.44
N LYS A 11 -8.79 -17.12 -11.52
CA LYS A 11 -9.33 -17.67 -12.79
C LYS A 11 -8.23 -17.55 -13.84
N PHE A 12 -7.37 -18.56 -13.94
CA PHE A 12 -6.19 -18.55 -14.82
C PHE A 12 -6.50 -18.32 -16.31
N ASN A 13 -7.71 -18.55 -16.74
CA ASN A 13 -8.17 -18.17 -18.07
C ASN A 13 -8.30 -16.63 -18.23
N ASN A 14 -8.16 -15.86 -17.16
CA ASN A 14 -8.41 -14.41 -17.13
C ASN A 14 -7.24 -13.60 -16.58
N THR A 15 -6.14 -14.24 -16.20
CA THR A 15 -4.95 -13.58 -15.62
C THR A 15 -3.67 -14.17 -16.21
N PRO A 16 -2.60 -13.37 -16.42
CA PRO A 16 -1.29 -13.86 -16.80
C PRO A 16 -0.49 -14.50 -15.64
N GLU A 17 -1.08 -14.59 -14.46
CA GLU A 17 -0.42 -15.14 -13.28
C GLU A 17 -0.09 -16.63 -13.48
N PRO A 18 1.07 -17.11 -13.01
CA PRO A 18 1.49 -18.50 -13.17
C PRO A 18 0.72 -19.47 -12.29
N GLU A 19 0.51 -20.69 -12.78
CA GLU A 19 -0.22 -21.75 -12.08
C GLU A 19 0.67 -22.68 -11.26
N GLY A 20 1.97 -22.70 -11.54
CA GLY A 20 2.90 -23.67 -10.98
C GLY A 20 4.33 -23.19 -10.97
N GLY A 21 5.26 -24.13 -11.09
CA GLY A 21 6.69 -23.92 -11.16
C GLY A 21 7.49 -24.85 -10.27
N LYS A 22 8.77 -25.01 -10.60
CA LYS A 22 9.72 -25.81 -9.83
C LYS A 22 10.90 -24.95 -9.40
N SER A 23 11.46 -25.24 -8.24
CA SER A 23 12.72 -24.64 -7.81
C SER A 23 13.84 -25.02 -8.77
N ALA A 24 14.55 -24.04 -9.29
CA ALA A 24 15.62 -24.24 -10.28
C ALA A 24 17.03 -24.35 -9.67
N SER A 25 17.21 -23.92 -8.41
CA SER A 25 18.53 -23.85 -7.76
C SER A 25 18.64 -24.69 -6.50
N GLY A 26 19.88 -25.03 -6.12
CA GLY A 26 20.19 -25.61 -4.80
C GLY A 26 20.07 -24.66 -3.63
N GLU A 27 19.79 -23.38 -3.88
CA GLU A 27 19.61 -22.32 -2.91
C GLU A 27 18.13 -21.96 -2.74
N LEU A 28 17.80 -21.27 -1.66
CA LEU A 28 16.46 -20.73 -1.44
C LEU A 28 16.38 -19.34 -2.05
N SER A 29 15.36 -19.08 -2.86
CA SER A 29 15.13 -17.80 -3.50
C SER A 29 14.17 -16.92 -2.74
N PHE A 30 14.29 -15.62 -2.91
CA PHE A 30 13.29 -14.65 -2.47
C PHE A 30 12.99 -13.63 -3.57
N VAL A 31 11.82 -13.03 -3.50
CA VAL A 31 11.43 -11.89 -4.32
C VAL A 31 10.65 -10.89 -3.50
N VAL A 32 10.82 -9.62 -3.82
CA VAL A 32 9.95 -8.52 -3.38
C VAL A 32 9.32 -7.91 -4.61
N GLN A 33 8.01 -7.97 -4.69
CA GLN A 33 7.26 -7.37 -5.79
C GLN A 33 6.57 -6.09 -5.33
N LYS A 34 6.85 -4.96 -5.99
CA LYS A 34 6.09 -3.72 -5.82
C LYS A 34 4.81 -3.89 -6.60
N HIS A 35 3.67 -3.78 -5.92
CA HIS A 35 2.35 -4.09 -6.48
C HIS A 35 1.42 -2.90 -6.32
N ALA A 36 1.07 -2.28 -7.44
CA ALA A 36 0.07 -1.23 -7.52
C ALA A 36 -1.31 -1.85 -7.72
N ALA A 37 -1.89 -2.38 -6.64
CA ALA A 37 -3.27 -2.84 -6.58
C ALA A 37 -4.19 -1.68 -6.13
N SER A 38 -5.31 -1.97 -5.46
CA SER A 38 -6.16 -0.95 -4.84
C SER A 38 -5.40 -0.03 -3.85
N ARG A 39 -4.29 -0.52 -3.32
CA ARG A 39 -3.29 0.24 -2.54
C ARG A 39 -1.91 -0.29 -2.89
N LEU A 40 -0.95 0.62 -3.06
CA LEU A 40 0.44 0.24 -3.25
C LEU A 40 0.94 -0.53 -2.02
N HIS A 41 1.58 -1.65 -2.26
CA HIS A 41 2.23 -2.47 -1.23
C HIS A 41 3.39 -3.26 -1.85
N TYR A 42 4.15 -3.92 -0.99
CA TYR A 42 5.26 -4.78 -1.40
C TYR A 42 4.97 -6.20 -0.94
N ASP A 43 4.96 -7.13 -1.89
CA ASP A 43 4.81 -8.55 -1.60
C ASP A 43 6.20 -9.16 -1.37
N PHE A 44 6.51 -9.47 -0.12
CA PHE A 44 7.73 -10.17 0.27
C PHE A 44 7.50 -11.68 0.25
N ARG A 45 8.27 -12.40 -0.54
CA ARG A 45 8.07 -13.83 -0.75
C ARG A 45 9.37 -14.62 -0.54
N LEU A 46 9.27 -15.74 0.17
CA LEU A 46 10.36 -16.66 0.47
C LEU A 46 10.05 -18.06 -0.07
N GLU A 47 10.94 -18.62 -0.88
CA GLU A 47 10.86 -20.02 -1.30
C GLU A 47 10.94 -20.96 -0.10
N LEU A 48 10.02 -21.91 -0.02
CA LEU A 48 10.05 -22.98 0.97
C LEU A 48 9.31 -24.21 0.43
N ARG A 49 10.02 -25.32 0.29
CA ARG A 49 9.43 -26.61 -0.13
C ARG A 49 8.61 -26.52 -1.42
N GLY A 50 9.13 -25.81 -2.42
CA GLY A 50 8.54 -25.69 -3.75
C GLY A 50 7.35 -24.73 -3.85
N VAL A 51 7.13 -23.87 -2.85
CA VAL A 51 6.16 -22.75 -2.90
C VAL A 51 6.81 -21.46 -2.39
N MET A 52 6.22 -20.33 -2.72
CA MET A 52 6.60 -19.01 -2.21
C MET A 52 5.72 -18.63 -1.01
N LYS A 53 6.26 -18.72 0.21
CA LYS A 53 5.63 -18.15 1.42
C LYS A 53 5.56 -16.65 1.27
N SER A 54 4.40 -16.03 1.49
CA SER A 54 4.17 -14.67 1.06
C SER A 54 3.59 -13.78 2.16
N TRP A 55 4.07 -12.53 2.20
CA TRP A 55 3.60 -11.47 3.10
C TRP A 55 3.41 -10.18 2.33
N ALA A 56 2.25 -9.55 2.47
CA ALA A 56 2.02 -8.18 2.01
C ALA A 56 2.59 -7.19 3.04
N VAL A 57 3.45 -6.29 2.60
CA VAL A 57 4.11 -5.25 3.41
C VAL A 57 3.61 -3.88 2.93
N PRO A 58 2.58 -3.29 3.56
CA PRO A 58 1.91 -2.09 3.05
C PRO A 58 2.81 -0.86 2.92
N THR A 59 3.80 -0.73 3.80
CA THR A 59 4.74 0.41 3.81
C THR A 59 6.12 0.05 3.27
N GLY A 60 6.24 -1.11 2.61
CA GLY A 60 7.50 -1.61 2.07
C GLY A 60 8.55 -1.99 3.12
N PRO A 61 9.64 -2.67 2.72
CA PRO A 61 10.76 -2.98 3.59
C PRO A 61 11.56 -1.72 3.96
N SER A 62 12.38 -1.81 5.01
CA SER A 62 13.28 -0.75 5.44
C SER A 62 14.65 -1.31 5.77
N LEU A 63 15.69 -0.51 5.57
CA LEU A 63 17.06 -0.82 5.98
C LEU A 63 17.39 -0.31 7.40
N LEU A 64 16.40 0.30 8.07
CA LEU A 64 16.58 0.84 9.42
C LEU A 64 16.06 -0.14 10.47
N PRO A 65 16.87 -0.59 11.45
CA PRO A 65 16.44 -1.53 12.50
C PRO A 65 15.32 -0.98 13.42
N ALA A 66 15.16 0.33 13.49
CA ALA A 66 14.10 0.96 14.25
C ALA A 66 12.71 0.76 13.61
N ASP A 67 12.67 0.55 12.31
CA ASP A 67 11.45 0.39 11.52
C ASP A 67 10.92 -1.04 11.63
N LYS A 68 9.79 -1.19 12.29
CA LYS A 68 9.08 -2.47 12.39
C LYS A 68 7.95 -2.47 11.37
N ARG A 69 8.24 -2.96 10.16
CA ARG A 69 7.28 -2.95 9.04
C ARG A 69 6.26 -4.08 9.20
N LEU A 70 4.98 -3.72 9.20
CA LEU A 70 3.90 -4.71 9.21
C LEU A 70 4.00 -5.58 7.95
N ALA A 71 3.92 -6.90 8.14
CA ALA A 71 3.92 -7.90 7.09
C ALA A 71 2.74 -8.86 7.32
N MET A 72 1.72 -8.78 6.48
CA MET A 72 0.53 -9.61 6.60
C MET A 72 0.73 -10.89 5.80
N GLN A 73 0.75 -12.04 6.47
CA GLN A 73 0.89 -13.32 5.80
C GLN A 73 -0.35 -13.61 4.95
N VAL A 74 -0.11 -13.93 3.69
CA VAL A 74 -1.14 -14.29 2.70
C VAL A 74 -0.96 -15.73 2.25
N GLU A 75 -1.74 -16.18 1.26
CA GLU A 75 -1.62 -17.52 0.70
C GLU A 75 -0.26 -17.81 0.06
N ASP A 76 0.11 -19.09 0.02
CA ASP A 76 1.30 -19.55 -0.68
C ASP A 76 1.14 -19.33 -2.20
N HIS A 77 2.18 -18.85 -2.86
CA HIS A 77 2.21 -18.64 -4.31
C HIS A 77 3.08 -19.70 -5.00
N PRO A 78 2.84 -19.99 -6.30
CA PRO A 78 3.69 -20.92 -7.05
C PRO A 78 5.10 -20.36 -7.29
N MET A 79 6.07 -21.25 -7.54
CA MET A 79 7.46 -20.87 -7.74
C MET A 79 7.68 -19.92 -8.92
N ASP A 80 6.91 -20.06 -10.01
CA ASP A 80 7.00 -19.19 -11.19
C ASP A 80 6.59 -17.74 -10.87
N TYR A 81 5.91 -17.50 -9.76
CA TYR A 81 5.59 -16.14 -9.30
C TYR A 81 6.84 -15.34 -8.91
N ASN A 82 7.95 -16.02 -8.64
CA ASN A 82 9.26 -15.40 -8.40
C ASN A 82 9.74 -14.54 -9.59
N ASN A 83 9.30 -14.89 -10.80
CA ASN A 83 9.64 -14.22 -12.05
C ASN A 83 8.45 -13.49 -12.68
N PHE A 84 7.39 -13.29 -11.92
CA PHE A 84 6.19 -12.64 -12.44
C PHE A 84 6.31 -11.12 -12.37
N GLU A 85 6.26 -10.48 -13.53
CA GLU A 85 6.16 -9.05 -13.72
C GLU A 85 5.13 -8.78 -14.83
N GLY A 86 4.19 -7.85 -14.59
CA GLY A 86 3.14 -7.58 -15.54
C GLY A 86 1.87 -7.00 -14.92
N ILE A 87 0.77 -7.02 -15.68
CA ILE A 87 -0.51 -6.43 -15.30
C ILE A 87 -1.53 -7.54 -15.06
N ILE A 88 -2.04 -7.61 -13.84
CA ILE A 88 -3.19 -8.43 -13.47
C ILE A 88 -4.45 -7.64 -13.81
N PRO A 89 -5.31 -8.11 -14.75
CA PRO A 89 -6.46 -7.35 -15.21
C PRO A 89 -7.48 -7.06 -14.12
N GLU A 90 -8.18 -5.94 -14.25
CA GLU A 90 -9.30 -5.58 -13.39
C GLU A 90 -10.37 -6.70 -13.32
N GLY A 91 -11.01 -6.83 -12.17
CA GLY A 91 -11.99 -7.89 -11.89
C GLY A 91 -11.37 -9.23 -11.47
N ASN A 92 -10.04 -9.34 -11.41
CA ASN A 92 -9.35 -10.49 -10.82
C ASN A 92 -8.85 -10.16 -9.40
N TYR A 93 -8.70 -11.19 -8.58
CA TYR A 93 -8.10 -11.04 -7.27
C TYR A 93 -6.64 -10.54 -7.41
N GLY A 94 -6.29 -9.46 -6.71
CA GLY A 94 -4.98 -8.85 -6.82
C GLY A 94 -4.77 -8.03 -8.10
N ALA A 95 -5.85 -7.54 -8.74
CA ALA A 95 -5.75 -6.68 -9.93
C ALA A 95 -4.82 -5.49 -9.70
N GLY A 96 -3.97 -5.20 -10.70
CA GLY A 96 -2.98 -4.13 -10.65
C GLY A 96 -1.68 -4.49 -11.35
N THR A 97 -0.74 -3.57 -11.32
CA THR A 97 0.58 -3.72 -11.96
C THR A 97 1.61 -4.21 -10.93
N VAL A 98 2.36 -5.23 -11.32
CA VAL A 98 3.38 -5.89 -10.51
C VAL A 98 4.74 -5.76 -11.19
N ILE A 99 5.74 -5.28 -10.46
CA ILE A 99 7.15 -5.31 -10.89
C ILE A 99 8.01 -6.05 -9.86
N ILE A 100 9.08 -6.68 -10.31
CA ILE A 100 10.07 -7.32 -9.44
C ILE A 100 10.98 -6.24 -8.89
N TRP A 101 10.59 -5.67 -7.72
CA TRP A 101 11.31 -4.57 -7.10
C TRP A 101 12.69 -5.01 -6.58
N ASP A 102 12.78 -6.23 -6.01
CA ASP A 102 14.04 -6.88 -5.62
C ASP A 102 13.92 -8.40 -5.70
N GLN A 103 15.02 -9.08 -5.93
CA GLN A 103 15.11 -10.54 -5.90
C GLN A 103 16.52 -11.01 -5.62
N GLY A 104 16.63 -12.26 -5.19
CA GLY A 104 17.91 -12.90 -4.92
C GLY A 104 17.74 -14.22 -4.20
N THR A 105 18.77 -14.60 -3.44
CA THR A 105 18.75 -15.79 -2.59
C THR A 105 18.67 -15.41 -1.12
N TYR A 106 18.30 -16.37 -0.29
CA TYR A 106 18.29 -16.20 1.15
C TYR A 106 18.70 -17.47 1.88
N GLU A 107 19.14 -17.30 3.11
CA GLU A 107 19.39 -18.41 4.03
C GLU A 107 18.88 -18.07 5.45
N PRO A 108 18.48 -19.08 6.24
CA PRO A 108 18.28 -18.85 7.67
C PRO A 108 19.61 -18.52 8.33
N VAL A 109 19.60 -17.63 9.33
CA VAL A 109 20.82 -17.30 10.09
C VAL A 109 21.31 -18.52 10.86
N GLY A 110 22.55 -18.93 10.61
CA GLY A 110 23.22 -20.12 11.16
C GLY A 110 24.06 -20.82 10.11
N ASP A 111 24.71 -21.93 10.49
CA ASP A 111 25.50 -22.77 9.57
C ASP A 111 24.70 -24.00 9.13
N PHE A 112 24.18 -23.96 7.90
CA PHE A 112 23.37 -25.03 7.31
C PHE A 112 23.93 -25.42 5.95
N LYS A 113 24.49 -26.64 5.84
CA LYS A 113 25.19 -27.10 4.65
C LYS A 113 24.30 -27.47 3.48
N THR A 114 23.09 -27.97 3.74
CA THR A 114 22.19 -28.43 2.69
C THR A 114 20.90 -27.57 2.60
N LYS A 115 20.29 -27.52 1.41
CA LYS A 115 18.99 -26.88 1.19
C LYS A 115 17.93 -27.46 2.13
N LYS A 116 17.95 -28.77 2.34
CA LYS A 116 17.00 -29.47 3.22
C LYS A 116 17.11 -29.01 4.68
N ASP A 117 18.33 -28.78 5.18
CA ASP A 117 18.55 -28.27 6.54
C ASP A 117 18.08 -26.81 6.67
N ARG A 118 18.37 -25.97 5.66
CA ARG A 118 17.86 -24.60 5.57
C ARG A 118 16.33 -24.57 5.59
N GLU A 119 15.66 -25.38 4.77
CA GLU A 119 14.19 -25.51 4.74
C GLU A 119 13.60 -26.00 6.08
N LYS A 120 14.29 -26.92 6.75
CA LYS A 120 13.89 -27.40 8.08
C LYS A 120 13.96 -26.25 9.10
N GLN A 121 15.02 -25.47 9.09
CA GLN A 121 15.21 -24.33 9.98
C GLN A 121 14.17 -23.23 9.70
N VAL A 122 13.94 -22.86 8.44
CA VAL A 122 12.92 -21.89 8.03
C VAL A 122 11.54 -22.36 8.51
N THR A 123 11.22 -23.64 8.30
CA THR A 123 9.95 -24.22 8.77
C THR A 123 9.80 -24.13 10.30
N ALA A 124 10.85 -24.41 11.05
CA ALA A 124 10.86 -24.32 12.50
C ALA A 124 10.67 -22.86 12.97
N GLY A 125 11.37 -21.92 12.34
CA GLY A 125 11.25 -20.48 12.62
C GLY A 125 9.83 -19.95 12.37
N LEU A 126 9.23 -20.32 11.24
CA LEU A 126 7.85 -19.90 10.93
C LEU A 126 6.85 -20.51 11.91
N LYS A 127 7.00 -21.78 12.31
CA LYS A 127 6.13 -22.39 13.34
C LYS A 127 6.28 -21.72 14.71
N LYS A 128 7.49 -21.29 15.06
CA LYS A 128 7.78 -20.59 16.31
C LYS A 128 7.28 -19.14 16.31
N GLY A 129 6.93 -18.59 15.13
CA GLY A 129 6.59 -17.18 14.97
C GLY A 129 7.81 -16.24 15.01
N SER A 130 9.02 -16.77 14.79
CA SER A 130 10.25 -15.98 14.77
C SER A 130 11.27 -16.63 13.84
N LEU A 131 11.51 -15.97 12.72
CA LEU A 131 12.45 -16.43 11.68
C LEU A 131 13.48 -15.33 11.42
N LYS A 132 14.76 -15.67 11.54
CA LYS A 132 15.88 -14.82 11.15
C LYS A 132 16.49 -15.34 9.85
N ILE A 133 16.66 -14.46 8.89
CA ILE A 133 17.18 -14.76 7.55
C ILE A 133 18.24 -13.73 7.16
N ARG A 134 19.14 -14.16 6.27
CA ARG A 134 20.07 -13.29 5.56
C ARG A 134 19.66 -13.25 4.11
N LEU A 135 19.44 -12.04 3.59
CA LEU A 135 19.09 -11.78 2.21
C LEU A 135 20.32 -11.41 1.38
N PHE A 136 20.36 -11.89 0.15
CA PHE A 136 21.37 -11.60 -0.87
C PHE A 136 20.66 -11.08 -2.12
N GLY A 137 19.99 -9.92 -1.97
CA GLY A 137 19.29 -9.25 -3.05
C GLY A 137 20.12 -8.15 -3.70
N THR A 138 19.55 -7.50 -4.69
CA THR A 138 20.13 -6.31 -5.31
C THR A 138 19.98 -5.10 -4.40
N LYS A 139 18.80 -4.96 -3.78
CA LYS A 139 18.44 -3.84 -2.91
C LYS A 139 18.47 -4.21 -1.43
N LEU A 140 17.91 -5.37 -1.08
CA LEU A 140 17.86 -5.86 0.29
C LEU A 140 19.00 -6.83 0.55
N GLN A 141 19.91 -6.45 1.41
CA GLN A 141 21.07 -7.24 1.81
C GLN A 141 21.18 -7.36 3.32
N GLY A 142 21.82 -8.45 3.78
CA GLY A 142 22.08 -8.70 5.19
C GLY A 142 20.90 -9.30 5.95
N GLU A 143 20.90 -9.14 7.27
CA GLU A 143 20.01 -9.88 8.15
C GLU A 143 18.66 -9.17 8.38
N PHE A 144 17.61 -9.97 8.30
CA PHE A 144 16.24 -9.56 8.60
C PHE A 144 15.57 -10.56 9.53
N ALA A 145 14.58 -10.10 10.29
CA ALA A 145 13.72 -10.96 11.09
C ALA A 145 12.26 -10.80 10.67
N LEU A 146 11.56 -11.93 10.54
CA LEU A 146 10.11 -12.02 10.51
C LEU A 146 9.63 -12.48 11.87
N VAL A 147 8.86 -11.64 12.57
CA VAL A 147 8.37 -11.91 13.92
C VAL A 147 6.85 -11.83 13.93
N GLN A 148 6.19 -12.93 14.29
CA GLN A 148 4.74 -12.96 14.41
C GLN A 148 4.27 -12.07 15.55
N THR A 149 3.21 -11.32 15.32
CA THR A 149 2.58 -10.47 16.34
C THR A 149 1.08 -10.75 16.38
N LYS A 150 0.50 -10.64 17.57
CA LYS A 150 -0.96 -10.82 17.73
C LYS A 150 -1.75 -9.52 17.59
N SER A 151 -1.08 -8.41 17.30
CA SER A 151 -1.69 -7.07 17.33
C SER A 151 -2.82 -6.86 16.31
N ARG A 152 -2.82 -7.60 15.20
CA ARG A 152 -3.81 -7.49 14.11
C ARG A 152 -4.28 -8.85 13.58
N GLY A 153 -4.27 -9.88 14.40
CA GLY A 153 -4.67 -11.25 14.05
C GLY A 153 -3.48 -12.21 13.86
N ASP A 154 -3.79 -13.49 13.69
CA ASP A 154 -2.80 -14.58 13.68
C ASP A 154 -1.87 -14.58 12.45
N ASN A 155 -2.24 -13.89 11.38
CA ASN A 155 -1.44 -13.72 10.16
C ASN A 155 -0.57 -12.46 10.16
N SER A 156 -0.52 -11.73 11.28
CA SER A 156 0.28 -10.50 11.41
C SER A 156 1.71 -10.81 11.82
N TRP A 157 2.66 -10.28 11.03
CA TRP A 157 4.09 -10.36 11.26
C TRP A 157 4.71 -8.98 11.19
N LEU A 158 5.93 -8.87 11.67
CA LEU A 158 6.79 -7.69 11.50
C LEU A 158 8.03 -8.11 10.72
N LEU A 159 8.33 -7.37 9.64
CA LEU A 159 9.60 -7.45 8.94
C LEU A 159 10.52 -6.38 9.51
N ILE A 160 11.69 -6.80 10.03
CA ILE A 160 12.60 -5.93 10.78
C ILE A 160 14.03 -6.16 10.27
N LYS A 161 14.73 -5.09 9.87
CA LYS A 161 16.16 -5.14 9.57
C LYS A 161 16.96 -5.37 10.86
N HIS A 162 17.91 -6.30 10.83
CA HIS A 162 18.89 -6.47 11.91
C HIS A 162 20.07 -5.51 11.77
N ARG A 163 20.81 -5.30 12.84
CA ARG A 163 22.03 -4.48 12.85
C ARG A 163 23.18 -5.29 12.22
N ASP A 164 23.62 -4.87 11.07
CA ASP A 164 24.77 -5.38 10.30
C ASP A 164 25.36 -4.24 9.44
N GLU A 165 26.33 -4.55 8.58
CA GLU A 165 26.97 -3.59 7.68
C GLU A 165 26.06 -2.98 6.61
N PHE A 166 24.87 -3.55 6.38
CA PHE A 166 23.89 -3.10 5.39
C PHE A 166 22.80 -2.19 5.97
N VAL A 167 22.95 -1.75 7.23
CA VAL A 167 22.04 -0.76 7.84
C VAL A 167 22.23 0.58 7.15
N SER A 168 21.14 1.20 6.77
CA SER A 168 21.14 2.53 6.17
C SER A 168 19.89 3.31 6.58
N ASP A 169 20.03 4.61 6.79
CA ASP A 169 18.95 5.56 7.00
C ASP A 169 18.32 6.05 5.69
N ARG A 170 18.93 5.70 4.54
CA ARG A 170 18.36 5.96 3.22
C ARG A 170 17.00 5.26 3.09
N ASP A 171 16.01 5.99 2.61
CA ASP A 171 14.75 5.37 2.19
C ASP A 171 14.99 4.56 0.90
N ILE A 172 15.09 3.24 1.07
CA ILE A 172 15.33 2.31 -0.04
C ILE A 172 14.14 2.25 -1.02
N LEU A 173 12.95 2.70 -0.63
CA LEU A 173 11.76 2.69 -1.46
C LEU A 173 11.80 3.74 -2.58
N LEU A 174 12.72 4.72 -2.49
CA LEU A 174 13.01 5.66 -3.57
C LEU A 174 13.66 4.98 -4.78
N ASP A 175 14.20 3.77 -4.62
CA ASP A 175 14.66 2.93 -5.73
C ASP A 175 13.46 2.22 -6.38
N GLU A 176 12.67 2.94 -7.15
CA GLU A 176 11.35 2.49 -7.65
C GLU A 176 11.41 1.46 -8.76
N LYS A 177 12.55 1.31 -9.45
CA LYS A 177 12.69 0.46 -10.64
C LYS A 177 12.77 -1.03 -10.30
N SER A 178 12.22 -1.86 -11.19
CA SER A 178 12.44 -3.29 -11.21
C SER A 178 13.91 -3.62 -11.37
N VAL A 179 14.42 -4.60 -10.61
CA VAL A 179 15.79 -5.11 -10.77
C VAL A 179 15.93 -6.05 -11.97
N VAL A 180 14.83 -6.43 -12.61
CA VAL A 180 14.81 -7.32 -13.79
C VAL A 180 14.59 -6.52 -15.07
N SER A 181 13.49 -5.78 -15.16
CA SER A 181 13.17 -5.02 -16.37
C SER A 181 13.75 -3.60 -16.39
N GLY A 182 14.19 -3.09 -15.23
CA GLY A 182 14.62 -1.69 -15.08
C GLY A 182 13.50 -0.66 -15.16
N ARG A 183 12.24 -1.11 -15.15
CA ARG A 183 11.05 -0.26 -15.31
C ARG A 183 10.41 0.10 -13.98
N THR A 184 9.74 1.23 -13.95
CA THR A 184 8.82 1.58 -12.86
C THR A 184 7.44 0.93 -13.09
N ILE A 185 6.52 1.10 -12.13
CA ILE A 185 5.11 0.68 -12.27
C ILE A 185 4.47 1.38 -13.47
N GLU A 186 4.64 2.68 -13.59
CA GLU A 186 4.04 3.53 -14.64
C GLU A 186 4.57 3.14 -16.02
N GLU A 187 5.87 2.90 -16.13
CA GLU A 187 6.51 2.44 -17.37
C GLU A 187 5.99 1.05 -17.78
N THR A 188 5.74 0.16 -16.80
CA THR A 188 5.17 -1.18 -17.03
C THR A 188 3.72 -1.12 -17.46
N GLU A 189 2.92 -0.21 -16.91
CA GLU A 189 1.52 0.03 -17.31
C GLU A 189 1.39 0.58 -18.73
N SER A 190 2.27 1.49 -19.11
CA SER A 190 2.25 2.13 -20.44
C SER A 190 2.81 1.27 -21.55
N ASP A 191 3.62 0.24 -21.22
CA ASP A 191 4.22 -0.64 -22.22
C ASP A 191 3.19 -1.59 -22.86
N SER A 192 2.97 -1.43 -24.17
CA SER A 192 2.12 -2.32 -24.97
C SER A 192 2.60 -3.77 -25.04
N GLY A 193 3.88 -4.02 -24.73
CA GLY A 193 4.52 -5.34 -24.64
C GLY A 193 4.42 -6.01 -23.25
N SER A 194 3.93 -5.31 -22.22
CA SER A 194 3.71 -5.90 -20.90
C SER A 194 2.78 -7.10 -20.99
N ARG A 195 3.06 -8.15 -20.18
CA ARG A 195 2.21 -9.34 -20.10
C ARG A 195 0.80 -8.97 -19.69
N ARG A 196 -0.05 -8.64 -20.70
CA ARG A 196 -1.48 -8.38 -20.51
C ARG A 196 -2.27 -9.58 -21.03
N TRP A 197 -3.20 -10.06 -20.26
CA TRP A 197 -4.19 -10.99 -20.77
C TRP A 197 -5.23 -10.20 -21.61
N LYS A 198 -5.37 -10.55 -22.89
CA LYS A 198 -6.42 -10.00 -23.78
C LYS A 198 -7.59 -10.98 -23.76
N SER A 199 -8.70 -10.60 -23.15
CA SER A 199 -9.94 -11.36 -23.21
C SER A 199 -10.44 -11.44 -24.66
N ASN A 200 -10.66 -12.66 -25.16
CA ASN A 200 -11.36 -12.92 -26.42
C ASN A 200 -12.89 -12.71 -26.34
N LYS A 201 -13.40 -11.99 -25.34
CA LYS A 201 -14.80 -11.59 -25.34
C LYS A 201 -15.02 -10.54 -26.40
N SER A 202 -15.70 -10.99 -27.50
CA SER A 202 -16.24 -10.16 -28.56
C SER A 202 -16.91 -8.91 -28.01
N GLN A 203 -16.57 -7.80 -28.66
CA GLN A 203 -17.16 -6.49 -28.49
C GLN A 203 -18.68 -6.57 -28.38
N SER A 204 -19.22 -6.35 -27.19
CA SER A 204 -20.59 -5.91 -27.04
C SER A 204 -20.66 -4.47 -27.62
N LYS A 205 -21.47 -4.30 -28.66
CA LYS A 205 -21.67 -3.08 -29.42
C LYS A 205 -21.82 -1.88 -28.50
N GLY A 206 -20.88 -0.93 -28.62
CA GLY A 206 -20.93 0.32 -27.92
C GLY A 206 -22.19 1.11 -28.26
N LEU A 207 -23.00 1.42 -27.25
CA LEU A 207 -23.97 2.49 -27.36
C LEU A 207 -23.20 3.81 -27.51
N LYS A 208 -23.34 4.42 -28.68
CA LYS A 208 -22.86 5.78 -28.95
C LYS A 208 -23.60 6.74 -28.01
N ARG A 209 -22.91 7.19 -26.96
CA ARG A 209 -23.37 8.27 -26.10
C ARG A 209 -23.23 9.58 -26.90
N LYS A 210 -24.34 10.13 -27.35
CA LYS A 210 -24.39 11.48 -27.93
C LYS A 210 -24.00 12.47 -26.82
N THR A 211 -22.87 13.13 -26.99
CA THR A 211 -22.53 14.30 -26.20
C THR A 211 -23.39 15.47 -26.67
N SER A 212 -24.46 15.77 -25.95
CA SER A 212 -25.10 17.07 -26.06
C SER A 212 -24.48 17.96 -24.98
N ALA A 213 -23.68 18.92 -25.41
CA ALA A 213 -23.25 20.02 -24.58
C ALA A 213 -24.50 20.81 -24.16
N ARG A 214 -24.87 20.74 -22.90
CA ARG A 214 -25.84 21.64 -22.29
C ARG A 214 -25.11 22.42 -21.21
N SER A 215 -24.80 23.65 -21.54
CA SER A 215 -24.43 24.70 -20.60
C SER A 215 -25.61 24.91 -19.66
N GLU A 216 -25.49 24.45 -18.42
CA GLU A 216 -26.40 24.82 -17.38
C GLU A 216 -25.71 25.78 -16.43
N THR A 217 -26.18 27.00 -16.48
CA THR A 217 -25.98 28.11 -15.57
C THR A 217 -26.02 27.63 -14.12
N VAL A 218 -24.97 27.97 -13.37
CA VAL A 218 -24.90 27.81 -11.92
C VAL A 218 -26.03 28.64 -11.31
N SER A 219 -27.15 27.99 -11.03
CA SER A 219 -28.24 28.60 -10.24
C SER A 219 -27.78 28.63 -8.78
N SER A 220 -27.67 29.83 -8.26
CA SER A 220 -27.34 30.14 -6.87
C SER A 220 -28.30 29.41 -5.91
N TYR A 221 -27.78 28.39 -5.22
CA TYR A 221 -28.48 27.85 -4.05
C TYR A 221 -28.41 28.88 -2.92
N LYS A 222 -29.36 29.80 -2.91
CA LYS A 222 -29.70 30.56 -1.70
C LYS A 222 -30.43 29.60 -0.75
N THR A 223 -29.67 28.78 -0.04
CA THR A 223 -30.18 28.04 1.11
C THR A 223 -30.61 29.08 2.15
N SER A 224 -31.91 29.18 2.41
CA SER A 224 -32.45 30.04 3.43
C SER A 224 -32.01 29.57 4.81
N LEU A 225 -30.93 30.14 5.33
CA LEU A 225 -30.45 30.00 6.71
C LEU A 225 -31.37 30.66 7.74
N SER A 226 -32.69 30.76 7.49
CA SER A 226 -33.62 31.52 8.29
C SER A 226 -34.26 30.78 9.45
N LYS A 227 -33.66 29.68 9.95
CA LYS A 227 -34.12 29.06 11.23
C LYS A 227 -32.98 28.49 12.07
N VAL A 228 -31.90 29.25 12.28
CA VAL A 228 -30.96 28.92 13.36
C VAL A 228 -31.39 29.69 14.60
N THR A 229 -32.24 29.07 15.42
CA THR A 229 -32.65 29.57 16.72
C THR A 229 -31.43 29.72 17.63
N LYS A 230 -31.28 30.95 18.20
CA LYS A 230 -30.42 31.34 19.32
C LYS A 230 -29.04 30.62 19.41
N LYS A 231 -28.03 31.27 18.85
CA LYS A 231 -26.61 30.90 19.06
C LYS A 231 -26.30 30.86 20.56
N LYS A 232 -26.20 29.67 21.16
CA LYS A 232 -25.49 29.49 22.43
C LYS A 232 -24.03 29.76 22.15
N LYS A 233 -23.37 30.67 22.84
CA LYS A 233 -21.91 30.82 22.84
C LYS A 233 -21.33 29.57 23.49
N ALA A 234 -20.85 28.64 22.69
CA ALA A 234 -20.09 27.50 23.15
C ALA A 234 -18.61 27.85 23.15
N GLY A 235 -17.83 27.28 24.10
CA GLY A 235 -16.37 27.30 24.06
C GLY A 235 -15.84 26.59 22.82
N MET A 236 -14.55 26.79 22.49
CA MET A 236 -13.87 25.96 21.50
C MET A 236 -13.79 24.53 22.04
N PRO A 237 -14.26 23.51 21.29
CA PRO A 237 -14.11 22.12 21.74
C PRO A 237 -12.63 21.73 21.78
N ASP A 238 -12.27 20.83 22.70
CA ASP A 238 -10.86 20.42 22.90
C ASP A 238 -10.51 19.13 22.17
N ASP A 239 -11.49 18.27 21.92
CA ASP A 239 -11.30 16.96 21.29
C ASP A 239 -12.55 16.56 20.49
N ILE A 240 -12.51 16.82 19.19
CA ILE A 240 -13.49 16.30 18.24
C ILE A 240 -12.87 15.11 17.51
N GLN A 241 -13.50 13.95 17.65
CA GLN A 241 -13.08 12.78 16.89
C GLN A 241 -13.58 12.91 15.43
N PRO A 242 -12.67 12.80 14.44
CA PRO A 242 -13.08 12.85 13.05
C PRO A 242 -13.94 11.63 12.71
N MET A 243 -15.01 11.85 11.95
CA MET A 243 -15.83 10.75 11.44
C MET A 243 -14.98 9.82 10.56
N LEU A 244 -15.08 8.52 10.79
CA LEU A 244 -14.40 7.51 10.00
C LEU A 244 -15.35 6.96 8.94
N ALA A 245 -14.84 6.85 7.71
CA ALA A 245 -15.57 6.19 6.63
C ALA A 245 -15.65 4.67 6.89
N THR A 246 -16.78 4.08 6.56
CA THR A 246 -16.93 2.62 6.50
C THR A 246 -16.49 2.14 5.13
N LEU A 247 -15.61 1.12 5.11
CA LEU A 247 -15.21 0.49 3.87
C LEU A 247 -16.40 -0.33 3.33
N VAL A 248 -16.70 -0.15 2.05
CA VAL A 248 -17.67 -0.96 1.31
C VAL A 248 -16.95 -1.89 0.35
N ASP A 249 -17.54 -3.06 0.08
CA ASP A 249 -16.90 -4.10 -0.74
C ASP A 249 -16.92 -3.78 -2.24
N SER A 250 -17.85 -2.93 -2.69
CA SER A 250 -17.97 -2.51 -4.09
C SER A 250 -18.42 -1.06 -4.19
N PRO A 251 -18.01 -0.36 -5.26
CA PRO A 251 -18.56 0.96 -5.58
C PRO A 251 -20.07 0.87 -5.78
N PHE A 252 -20.77 1.90 -5.33
CA PHE A 252 -22.22 2.03 -5.52
C PHE A 252 -22.51 3.42 -6.10
N ASP A 253 -23.63 3.53 -6.82
CA ASP A 253 -24.14 4.78 -7.39
C ASP A 253 -25.63 4.91 -7.03
N GLU A 254 -25.90 5.41 -5.83
CA GLU A 254 -27.22 5.55 -5.28
C GLU A 254 -27.64 7.02 -5.19
N SER A 255 -28.91 7.30 -5.42
CA SER A 255 -29.45 8.66 -5.31
C SER A 255 -29.31 9.20 -3.89
N GLY A 256 -28.87 10.45 -3.77
CA GLY A 256 -28.68 11.15 -2.50
C GLY A 256 -27.26 11.06 -1.94
N TRP A 257 -26.35 10.32 -2.57
CA TRP A 257 -24.93 10.30 -2.20
C TRP A 257 -24.14 11.36 -2.95
N LEU A 258 -23.15 11.93 -2.27
CA LEU A 258 -22.15 12.83 -2.84
C LEU A 258 -20.81 12.11 -2.88
N TYR A 259 -20.10 12.24 -3.98
CA TYR A 259 -18.81 11.64 -4.19
C TYR A 259 -17.74 12.72 -4.23
N GLU A 260 -16.63 12.48 -3.55
CA GLU A 260 -15.48 13.37 -3.54
C GLU A 260 -14.19 12.63 -3.91
N VAL A 261 -13.21 13.36 -4.38
CA VAL A 261 -11.87 12.80 -4.62
C VAL A 261 -11.24 12.47 -3.27
N LYS A 262 -10.78 11.23 -3.12
CA LYS A 262 -9.99 10.85 -1.96
C LYS A 262 -8.55 11.34 -2.12
N TRP A 263 -8.25 12.45 -1.47
CA TRP A 263 -6.88 12.97 -1.40
C TRP A 263 -5.99 12.04 -0.58
N ASP A 264 -4.73 11.87 -1.02
CA ASP A 264 -3.71 11.13 -0.27
C ASP A 264 -2.82 12.11 0.49
N GLY A 265 -2.93 12.09 1.82
CA GLY A 265 -2.26 13.05 2.68
C GLY A 265 -2.36 12.68 4.17
N PHE A 266 -2.25 13.69 5.02
CA PHE A 266 -2.45 13.54 6.46
C PHE A 266 -3.74 14.22 6.91
N ARG A 267 -4.75 13.44 7.32
CA ARG A 267 -5.96 14.01 7.92
C ARG A 267 -5.61 14.77 9.19
N ALA A 268 -6.06 16.01 9.25
CA ALA A 268 -5.81 16.91 10.35
C ALA A 268 -7.10 17.63 10.80
N MET A 269 -7.28 17.69 12.11
CA MET A 269 -8.25 18.55 12.77
C MET A 269 -7.56 19.86 13.15
N ALA A 270 -8.04 20.98 12.65
CA ALA A 270 -7.55 22.31 13.02
C ALA A 270 -8.56 23.01 13.92
N TYR A 271 -8.14 23.33 15.12
CA TYR A 271 -8.89 24.16 16.07
C TYR A 271 -8.34 25.58 15.97
N VAL A 272 -9.13 26.48 15.41
CA VAL A 272 -8.73 27.87 15.16
C VAL A 272 -9.59 28.79 16.04
N ASP A 273 -8.96 29.51 16.95
CA ASP A 273 -9.60 30.56 17.73
C ASP A 273 -8.83 31.88 17.54
N LYS A 274 -9.18 32.62 16.52
CA LYS A 274 -8.47 33.83 16.07
C LYS A 274 -7.03 33.49 15.68
N LYS A 275 -6.02 33.90 16.47
CA LYS A 275 -4.60 33.65 16.23
C LYS A 275 -4.08 32.37 16.89
N GLU A 276 -4.87 31.77 17.79
CA GLU A 276 -4.53 30.50 18.43
C GLU A 276 -4.99 29.35 17.54
N VAL A 277 -4.03 28.54 17.12
CA VAL A 277 -4.26 27.38 16.24
C VAL A 277 -3.68 26.15 16.87
N ARG A 278 -4.42 25.05 16.84
CA ARG A 278 -3.95 23.71 17.21
C ARG A 278 -4.24 22.76 16.07
N LEU A 279 -3.21 22.16 15.50
CA LEU A 279 -3.33 21.09 14.52
C LEU A 279 -3.19 19.73 15.20
N ARG A 280 -4.12 18.83 14.96
CA ARG A 280 -4.14 17.48 15.51
C ARG A 280 -4.30 16.44 14.41
N SER A 281 -3.51 15.37 14.48
CA SER A 281 -3.69 14.21 13.60
C SER A 281 -4.97 13.44 13.95
N ARG A 282 -5.36 12.49 13.10
CA ARG A 282 -6.43 11.51 13.36
C ARG A 282 -6.33 10.84 14.74
N ASN A 283 -5.11 10.65 15.26
CA ASN A 283 -4.83 10.03 16.56
C ASN A 283 -4.49 11.07 17.63
N ASN A 284 -4.99 12.28 17.51
CA ASN A 284 -4.80 13.41 18.43
C ASN A 284 -3.32 13.79 18.72
N LYS A 285 -2.39 13.48 17.80
CA LYS A 285 -0.99 13.92 17.92
C LYS A 285 -0.83 15.34 17.39
N ALA A 286 0.04 16.14 18.04
CA ALA A 286 0.31 17.50 17.61
C ALA A 286 1.00 17.55 16.24
N PHE A 287 0.44 18.37 15.34
CA PHE A 287 0.96 18.64 14.00
C PHE A 287 1.48 20.07 13.82
N ASP A 288 1.36 20.91 14.85
CA ASP A 288 1.69 22.34 14.78
C ASP A 288 3.09 22.63 14.23
N LYS A 289 4.10 21.87 14.68
CA LYS A 289 5.48 22.02 14.22
C LYS A 289 5.74 21.35 12.87
N LYS A 290 5.14 20.18 12.62
CA LYS A 290 5.36 19.43 11.38
C LYS A 290 4.80 20.19 10.18
N PHE A 291 3.62 20.75 10.31
CA PHE A 291 2.93 21.49 9.25
C PHE A 291 2.85 22.99 9.56
N TYR A 292 3.99 23.58 9.94
CA TYR A 292 4.06 24.99 10.29
C TYR A 292 3.50 25.95 9.23
N PRO A 293 3.67 25.75 7.91
CA PRO A 293 3.08 26.65 6.91
C PRO A 293 1.54 26.68 7.00
N ILE A 294 0.90 25.52 7.19
CA ILE A 294 -0.56 25.42 7.36
C ILE A 294 -1.00 26.06 8.67
N HIS A 295 -0.27 25.78 9.77
CA HIS A 295 -0.53 26.39 11.06
C HIS A 295 -0.49 27.94 10.97
N LYS A 296 0.52 28.50 10.31
CA LYS A 296 0.65 29.94 10.10
C LYS A 296 -0.50 30.50 9.27
N ALA A 297 -0.85 29.88 8.15
CA ALA A 297 -1.93 30.32 7.28
C ALA A 297 -3.28 30.36 8.03
N LEU A 298 -3.55 29.33 8.85
CA LEU A 298 -4.77 29.29 9.68
C LEU A 298 -4.77 30.34 10.79
N SER A 299 -3.61 30.66 11.37
CA SER A 299 -3.47 31.76 12.33
C SER A 299 -3.70 33.12 11.65
N ASP A 300 -3.19 33.31 10.44
CA ASP A 300 -3.38 34.54 9.66
C ASP A 300 -4.84 34.70 9.19
N TRP A 301 -5.56 33.60 8.97
CA TRP A 301 -6.99 33.60 8.65
C TRP A 301 -7.85 34.23 9.77
N GLY A 302 -7.47 34.04 11.03
CA GLY A 302 -8.09 34.72 12.17
C GLY A 302 -9.54 34.35 12.45
N ALA A 303 -10.05 33.24 11.89
CA ALA A 303 -11.40 32.76 12.10
C ALA A 303 -11.58 32.13 13.49
N ARG A 304 -12.83 31.79 13.82
CA ARG A 304 -13.16 30.90 14.93
C ARG A 304 -13.88 29.68 14.39
N ALA A 305 -13.15 28.58 14.24
CA ALA A 305 -13.66 27.38 13.56
C ALA A 305 -12.92 26.11 14.01
N VAL A 306 -13.58 24.97 13.86
CA VAL A 306 -12.91 23.67 13.78
C VAL A 306 -13.02 23.22 12.33
N VAL A 307 -11.89 22.84 11.75
CA VAL A 307 -11.78 22.40 10.36
C VAL A 307 -11.25 20.96 10.37
N ASP A 308 -11.97 20.06 9.70
CA ASP A 308 -11.54 18.70 9.41
C ASP A 308 -11.11 18.65 7.93
N GLY A 309 -9.89 18.25 7.65
CA GLY A 309 -9.36 18.26 6.30
C GLY A 309 -8.16 17.35 6.11
N GLU A 310 -7.69 17.27 4.87
CA GLU A 310 -6.50 16.52 4.49
C GLU A 310 -5.37 17.50 4.14
N ILE A 311 -4.22 17.35 4.78
CA ILE A 311 -3.02 18.10 4.42
C ILE A 311 -2.33 17.33 3.29
N ILE A 312 -2.20 17.99 2.15
CA ILE A 312 -1.56 17.43 0.95
C ILE A 312 -0.46 18.37 0.47
N VAL A 313 0.50 17.82 -0.27
CA VAL A 313 1.39 18.56 -1.17
C VAL A 313 1.00 18.18 -2.58
N VAL A 314 0.99 19.14 -3.48
CA VAL A 314 0.75 18.90 -4.91
C VAL A 314 2.02 19.15 -5.70
N ASN A 315 2.28 18.34 -6.71
CA ASN A 315 3.35 18.55 -7.67
C ASN A 315 3.02 19.70 -8.65
N GLU A 316 3.93 19.99 -9.57
CA GLU A 316 3.74 21.04 -10.59
C GLU A 316 2.52 20.82 -11.50
N LYS A 317 2.02 19.59 -11.59
CA LYS A 317 0.81 19.23 -12.37
C LYS A 317 -0.49 19.31 -11.54
N GLY A 318 -0.39 19.68 -10.25
CA GLY A 318 -1.55 19.72 -9.34
C GLY A 318 -1.99 18.37 -8.80
N GLU A 319 -1.18 17.31 -8.96
CA GLU A 319 -1.45 15.97 -8.42
C GLU A 319 -0.87 15.83 -7.01
N PRO A 320 -1.52 15.08 -6.11
CA PRO A 320 -1.00 14.86 -4.77
C PRO A 320 0.35 14.14 -4.78
N ASP A 321 1.30 14.68 -4.04
CA ASP A 321 2.61 14.08 -3.80
C ASP A 321 2.77 13.82 -2.30
N PHE A 322 2.44 12.59 -1.89
CA PHE A 322 2.56 12.18 -0.49
C PHE A 322 4.01 12.13 -0.01
N SER A 323 4.97 11.93 -0.93
CA SER A 323 6.39 11.83 -0.60
C SER A 323 6.99 13.18 -0.18
N ALA A 324 6.35 14.27 -0.62
CA ALA A 324 6.76 15.64 -0.28
C ALA A 324 6.20 16.11 1.08
N LEU A 325 5.38 15.32 1.78
CA LEU A 325 4.81 15.57 3.11
C LEU A 325 5.72 15.05 4.23
#